data_fad99144f565003749dee78036f1880d
#
_entry.id   fad99144f565003749dee78036f1880d
#
_cell.length_a   1.000
_cell.length_b   1.000
_cell.length_c   1.000
_cell.angle_alpha   90.00
_cell.angle_beta   90.00
_cell.angle_gamma   90.00
#
_symmetry.space_group_name_H-M   'P 1'
#
loop_
_entity.id
_entity.type
_entity.pdbx_description
1 polymer ?
#
loop_
_entity_poly.entity_id
_entity_poly.type
_entity_poly.pdbx_seq_one_letter_code
_entity_poly.pdbx_strand_id
1 'polypeptide(L)'
;MTTKPPLPPFTEQTAIEKIRMAEDAWNSRDPDKIVLVYTENTKWRNRNEFPIGRNQVHALLTRKWQKELNYRLIKELWAYTDNRIAVRFAYEWHDDSGQYYRSYGNENWQFNEQGLMEYRHASINDLMIDESERKFHWELGRRPDDHPGLSDLGL
;
A
#
# COMPACT_ATOMS: atom_id res chain seq x y z
N MET A 1 -21.96 -12.58 -4.13
CA MET A 1 -21.26 -11.40 -3.57
C MET A 1 -19.81 -11.77 -3.31
N THR A 2 -18.87 -10.95 -3.78
CA THR A 2 -17.44 -11.22 -3.64
C THR A 2 -16.98 -10.93 -2.22
N THR A 3 -16.25 -11.87 -1.61
CA THR A 3 -15.61 -11.67 -0.31
C THR A 3 -14.10 -11.74 -0.45
N LYS A 4 -13.41 -11.03 0.43
CA LYS A 4 -11.94 -11.00 0.52
C LYS A 4 -11.52 -11.29 1.96
N PRO A 5 -11.43 -12.55 2.35
CA PRO A 5 -10.91 -12.88 3.69
C PRO A 5 -9.45 -12.42 3.86
N PRO A 6 -9.00 -12.18 5.09
CA PRO A 6 -9.77 -12.26 6.34
C PRO A 6 -10.84 -11.19 6.45
N LEU A 7 -11.94 -11.54 7.10
CA LEU A 7 -13.09 -10.65 7.28
C LEU A 7 -13.03 -9.96 8.65
N PRO A 8 -13.60 -8.73 8.76
CA PRO A 8 -13.74 -8.12 10.07
C PRO A 8 -14.73 -8.92 10.96
N PRO A 9 -14.66 -8.82 12.30
CA PRO A 9 -13.67 -8.02 13.06
C PRO A 9 -12.28 -8.64 13.02
N PHE A 10 -11.28 -7.78 12.93
CA PHE A 10 -9.89 -8.23 12.83
C PHE A 10 -9.30 -8.59 14.20
N THR A 11 -8.40 -9.57 14.19
CA THR A 11 -7.45 -9.83 15.27
C THR A 11 -6.08 -9.26 14.85
N GLU A 12 -5.11 -9.26 15.75
CA GLU A 12 -3.75 -8.86 15.39
C GLU A 12 -3.25 -9.67 14.18
N GLN A 13 -3.39 -10.99 14.24
CA GLN A 13 -2.93 -11.87 13.17
C GLN A 13 -3.65 -11.59 11.86
N THR A 14 -4.97 -11.47 11.86
CA THR A 14 -5.72 -11.25 10.62
C THR A 14 -5.50 -9.84 10.07
N ALA A 15 -5.25 -8.84 10.93
CA ALA A 15 -4.85 -7.51 10.48
C ALA A 15 -3.49 -7.57 9.77
N ILE A 16 -2.53 -8.31 10.31
CA ILE A 16 -1.21 -8.51 9.70
C ILE A 16 -1.36 -9.21 8.34
N GLU A 17 -2.20 -10.23 8.24
CA GLU A 17 -2.49 -10.92 6.98
C GLU A 17 -3.07 -9.96 5.94
N LYS A 18 -4.02 -9.13 6.34
CA LYS A 18 -4.65 -8.12 5.47
C LYS A 18 -3.63 -7.14 4.93
N ILE A 19 -2.71 -6.69 5.79
CA ILE A 19 -1.64 -5.77 5.41
C ILE A 19 -0.69 -6.41 4.41
N ARG A 20 -0.30 -7.66 4.65
CA ARG A 20 0.60 -8.37 3.73
C ARG A 20 -0.03 -8.56 2.36
N MET A 21 -1.32 -8.90 2.32
CA MET A 21 -2.06 -9.02 1.06
C MET A 21 -2.08 -7.70 0.28
N ALA A 22 -2.29 -6.58 0.98
CA ALA A 22 -2.27 -5.25 0.36
C ALA A 22 -0.88 -4.89 -0.15
N GLU A 23 0.16 -5.15 0.65
CA GLU A 23 1.56 -4.93 0.24
C GLU A 23 1.87 -5.73 -1.03
N ASP A 24 1.52 -7.01 -1.06
CA ASP A 24 1.78 -7.88 -2.22
C ASP A 24 1.03 -7.40 -3.46
N ALA A 25 -0.22 -6.99 -3.30
CA ALA A 25 -1.02 -6.46 -4.41
C ALA A 25 -0.39 -5.20 -5.01
N TRP A 26 0.02 -4.25 -4.17
CA TRP A 26 0.63 -3.00 -4.65
C TRP A 26 2.02 -3.24 -5.24
N ASN A 27 2.80 -4.16 -4.70
CA ASN A 27 4.09 -4.55 -5.29
C ASN A 27 3.95 -5.22 -6.66
N SER A 28 2.77 -5.72 -7.01
CA SER A 28 2.50 -6.21 -8.37
C SER A 28 2.42 -5.08 -9.38
N ARG A 29 2.13 -3.86 -8.95
CA ARG A 29 1.97 -2.67 -9.79
C ARG A 29 0.93 -2.86 -10.89
N ASP A 30 -0.08 -3.67 -10.61
CA ASP A 30 -1.15 -3.99 -11.55
C ASP A 30 -2.47 -3.33 -11.10
N PRO A 31 -2.87 -2.20 -11.68
CA PRO A 31 -4.09 -1.52 -11.28
C PRO A 31 -5.35 -2.38 -11.44
N ASP A 32 -5.41 -3.25 -12.45
CA ASP A 32 -6.55 -4.13 -12.67
C ASP A 32 -6.76 -5.09 -11.51
N LYS A 33 -5.66 -5.60 -10.96
CA LYS A 33 -5.67 -6.51 -9.82
C LYS A 33 -5.99 -5.77 -8.52
N ILE A 34 -5.38 -4.59 -8.33
CA ILE A 34 -5.47 -3.84 -7.08
C ILE A 34 -6.88 -3.33 -6.83
N VAL A 35 -7.58 -2.85 -7.86
CA VAL A 35 -8.94 -2.30 -7.68
C VAL A 35 -9.93 -3.30 -7.10
N LEU A 36 -9.67 -4.60 -7.26
CA LEU A 36 -10.54 -5.66 -6.75
C LEU A 36 -10.51 -5.78 -5.22
N VAL A 37 -9.53 -5.17 -4.56
CA VAL A 37 -9.42 -5.15 -3.09
C VAL A 37 -10.39 -4.14 -2.47
N TYR A 38 -10.88 -3.20 -3.27
CA TYR A 38 -11.70 -2.08 -2.82
C TYR A 38 -13.16 -2.28 -3.23
N THR A 39 -14.07 -1.63 -2.48
CA THR A 39 -15.48 -1.61 -2.89
C THR A 39 -15.63 -0.84 -4.20
N GLU A 40 -16.73 -1.10 -4.92
CA GLU A 40 -16.98 -0.39 -6.18
C GLU A 40 -17.08 1.12 -6.00
N ASN A 41 -17.58 1.56 -4.85
CA ASN A 41 -17.75 2.98 -4.53
C ASN A 41 -16.74 3.47 -3.48
N THR A 42 -15.60 2.81 -3.37
CA THR A 42 -14.54 3.16 -2.41
C THR A 42 -14.20 4.65 -2.44
N LYS A 43 -13.88 5.19 -1.29
CA LYS A 43 -13.48 6.60 -1.15
C LYS A 43 -12.08 6.70 -0.58
N TRP A 44 -11.21 7.35 -1.33
CA TRP A 44 -9.83 7.57 -0.93
C TRP A 44 -9.53 9.03 -0.69
N ARG A 45 -8.58 9.29 0.18
CA ARG A 45 -7.69 10.43 0.09
C ARG A 45 -6.28 9.89 -0.06
N ASN A 46 -5.61 10.28 -1.11
CA ASN A 46 -4.21 9.94 -1.34
C ASN A 46 -3.43 11.24 -1.53
N ARG A 47 -2.68 11.66 -0.52
CA ARG A 47 -2.04 12.97 -0.50
C ARG A 47 -3.12 14.06 -0.59
N ASN A 48 -3.16 14.80 -1.67
CA ASN A 48 -4.17 15.84 -1.93
C ASN A 48 -5.15 15.45 -3.05
N GLU A 49 -5.23 14.17 -3.39
CA GLU A 49 -6.18 13.65 -4.36
C GLU A 49 -7.28 12.85 -3.66
N PHE A 50 -8.49 12.90 -4.23
CA PHE A 50 -9.68 12.32 -3.59
C PHE A 50 -10.44 11.42 -4.57
N PRO A 51 -9.85 10.30 -5.01
CA PRO A 51 -10.52 9.40 -5.94
C PRO A 51 -11.71 8.72 -5.29
N ILE A 52 -12.80 8.61 -6.04
CA ILE A 52 -14.03 7.93 -5.65
C ILE A 52 -14.32 6.86 -6.69
N GLY A 53 -14.48 5.61 -6.23
CA GLY A 53 -14.78 4.46 -7.07
C GLY A 53 -13.56 3.86 -7.75
N ARG A 54 -13.73 2.62 -8.20
CA ARG A 54 -12.65 1.83 -8.80
C ARG A 54 -12.04 2.47 -10.03
N ASN A 55 -12.84 3.15 -10.87
CA ASN A 55 -12.30 3.77 -12.09
C ASN A 55 -11.32 4.89 -11.77
N GLN A 56 -11.64 5.75 -10.80
CA GLN A 56 -10.74 6.83 -10.39
C GLN A 56 -9.52 6.30 -9.66
N VAL A 57 -9.68 5.26 -8.86
CA VAL A 57 -8.55 4.56 -8.21
C VAL A 57 -7.62 3.96 -9.27
N HIS A 58 -8.18 3.28 -10.26
CA HIS A 58 -7.40 2.72 -11.38
C HIS A 58 -6.58 3.78 -12.10
N ALA A 59 -7.20 4.92 -12.41
CA ALA A 59 -6.52 6.02 -13.08
C ALA A 59 -5.36 6.58 -12.24
N LEU A 60 -5.56 6.74 -10.93
CA LEU A 60 -4.50 7.19 -10.01
C LEU A 60 -3.34 6.21 -9.98
N LEU A 61 -3.62 4.92 -9.87
CA LEU A 61 -2.60 3.87 -9.82
C LEU A 61 -1.83 3.79 -11.13
N THR A 62 -2.50 3.94 -12.26
CA THR A 62 -1.87 3.94 -13.58
C THR A 62 -0.85 5.08 -13.69
N ARG A 63 -1.23 6.29 -13.28
CA ARG A 63 -0.31 7.44 -13.27
C ARG A 63 0.85 7.24 -12.30
N LYS A 64 0.57 6.65 -11.14
CA LYS A 64 1.57 6.40 -10.10
C LYS A 64 2.74 5.61 -10.67
N TRP A 65 2.49 4.49 -11.32
CA TRP A 65 3.57 3.62 -11.78
C TRP A 65 4.13 3.98 -13.15
N GLN A 66 3.56 4.95 -13.83
CA GLN A 66 4.22 5.63 -14.93
C GLN A 66 5.32 6.57 -14.43
N LYS A 67 5.13 7.14 -13.23
CA LYS A 67 6.07 8.07 -12.61
C LYS A 67 7.06 7.37 -11.68
N GLU A 68 6.57 6.46 -10.85
CA GLU A 68 7.35 5.81 -9.80
C GLU A 68 7.89 4.49 -10.32
N LEU A 69 9.12 4.54 -10.82
CA LEU A 69 9.78 3.40 -11.44
C LEU A 69 10.52 2.56 -10.40
N ASN A 70 10.64 1.27 -10.66
CA ASN A 70 11.40 0.36 -9.81
C ASN A 70 10.87 0.30 -8.37
N TYR A 71 9.55 0.40 -8.24
CA TYR A 71 8.82 0.55 -6.97
C TYR A 71 8.86 -0.70 -6.10
N ARG A 72 9.18 -0.50 -4.82
CA ARG A 72 9.18 -1.55 -3.78
C ARG A 72 8.60 -0.99 -2.50
N LEU A 73 7.63 -1.70 -1.93
CA LEU A 73 6.83 -1.24 -0.81
C LEU A 73 6.92 -2.22 0.36
N ILE A 74 7.04 -1.69 1.57
CA ILE A 74 6.88 -2.44 2.81
C ILE A 74 5.85 -1.74 3.68
N LYS A 75 4.87 -2.51 4.18
CA LYS A 75 3.84 -2.04 5.11
C LYS A 75 4.00 -2.73 6.46
N GLU A 76 3.54 -2.06 7.52
CA GLU A 76 3.57 -2.59 8.88
C GLU A 76 2.31 -2.19 9.63
N LEU A 77 1.77 -3.11 10.43
CA LEU A 77 0.63 -2.83 11.30
C LEU A 77 1.03 -1.81 12.37
N TRP A 78 0.21 -0.75 12.53
CA TRP A 78 0.35 0.19 13.64
C TRP A 78 -0.69 -0.09 14.72
N ALA A 79 -1.95 -0.18 14.34
CA ALA A 79 -3.06 -0.47 15.25
C ALA A 79 -4.27 -1.00 14.48
N TYR A 80 -5.18 -1.65 15.16
CA TYR A 80 -6.43 -2.12 14.57
C TYR A 80 -7.56 -2.08 15.60
N THR A 81 -8.78 -1.99 15.11
CA THR A 81 -9.98 -2.16 15.94
C THR A 81 -11.16 -2.52 15.02
N ASP A 82 -11.89 -3.57 15.37
CA ASP A 82 -13.07 -4.03 14.63
C ASP A 82 -12.81 -4.14 13.11
N ASN A 83 -13.34 -3.22 12.29
CA ASN A 83 -13.18 -3.22 10.83
C ASN A 83 -12.16 -2.19 10.32
N ARG A 84 -11.31 -1.67 11.20
CA ARG A 84 -10.33 -0.62 10.88
C ARG A 84 -8.91 -1.07 11.16
N ILE A 85 -8.00 -0.67 10.28
CA ILE A 85 -6.57 -0.95 10.43
C ILE A 85 -5.79 0.34 10.14
N ALA A 86 -4.91 0.72 11.06
CA ALA A 86 -3.95 1.79 10.85
C ALA A 86 -2.61 1.18 10.46
N VAL A 87 -2.01 1.71 9.40
CA VAL A 87 -0.83 1.15 8.74
C VAL A 87 0.22 2.23 8.57
N ARG A 88 1.47 1.89 8.86
CA ARG A 88 2.61 2.69 8.42
C ARG A 88 3.30 1.98 7.27
N PHE A 89 3.89 2.75 6.35
CA PHE A 89 4.58 2.17 5.21
C PHE A 89 5.71 3.05 4.72
N ALA A 90 6.59 2.46 3.94
CA ALA A 90 7.56 3.19 3.15
C ALA A 90 7.73 2.47 1.82
N TYR A 91 8.06 3.21 0.78
CA TYR A 91 8.40 2.61 -0.50
C TYR A 91 9.55 3.37 -1.16
N GLU A 92 10.33 2.63 -1.94
CA GLU A 92 11.46 3.18 -2.68
C GLU A 92 11.18 3.11 -4.16
N TRP A 93 11.58 4.14 -4.87
CA TRP A 93 11.34 4.29 -6.30
C TRP A 93 12.28 5.33 -6.88
N HIS A 94 12.37 5.41 -8.19
CA HIS A 94 13.06 6.51 -8.87
C HIS A 94 12.17 7.11 -9.96
N ASP A 95 12.42 8.37 -10.30
CA ASP A 95 11.75 9.01 -11.42
C ASP A 95 12.46 8.69 -12.75
N ASP A 96 12.01 9.27 -13.84
CA ASP A 96 12.57 9.05 -15.18
C ASP A 96 13.94 9.70 -15.38
N SER A 97 14.38 10.57 -14.46
CA SER A 97 15.75 11.11 -14.45
C SER A 97 16.74 10.22 -13.71
N GLY A 98 16.25 9.19 -13.04
CA GLY A 98 17.06 8.32 -12.20
C GLY A 98 17.23 8.80 -10.75
N GLN A 99 16.55 9.87 -10.35
CA GLN A 99 16.55 10.33 -8.97
C GLN A 99 15.75 9.39 -8.09
N TYR A 100 16.39 8.83 -7.06
CA TYR A 100 15.75 7.94 -6.08
C TYR A 100 15.06 8.70 -4.97
N TYR A 101 13.99 8.08 -4.46
CA TYR A 101 13.20 8.57 -3.33
C TYR A 101 12.86 7.43 -2.40
N ARG A 102 12.73 7.75 -1.12
CA ARG A 102 12.01 6.92 -0.16
C ARG A 102 10.82 7.72 0.32
N SER A 103 9.63 7.19 0.07
CA SER A 103 8.37 7.81 0.46
C SER A 103 7.86 7.17 1.73
N TYR A 104 7.58 7.98 2.74
CA TYR A 104 7.08 7.54 4.05
C TYR A 104 5.61 7.86 4.14
N GLY A 105 4.82 6.89 4.61
CA GLY A 105 3.39 7.10 4.71
C GLY A 105 2.75 6.49 5.93
N ASN A 106 1.60 7.07 6.26
CA ASN A 106 0.67 6.53 7.24
C ASN A 106 -0.69 6.50 6.58
N GLU A 107 -1.42 5.39 6.76
CA GLU A 107 -2.74 5.29 6.18
C GLU A 107 -3.73 4.64 7.14
N ASN A 108 -4.99 5.01 6.98
CA ASN A 108 -6.10 4.46 7.73
C ASN A 108 -7.02 3.72 6.76
N TRP A 109 -7.39 2.50 7.11
CA TRP A 109 -8.26 1.65 6.33
C TRP A 109 -9.55 1.35 7.08
N GLN A 110 -10.66 1.29 6.35
CA GLN A 110 -11.91 0.75 6.85
C GLN A 110 -12.48 -0.23 5.83
N PHE A 111 -12.97 -1.37 6.32
CA PHE A 111 -13.45 -2.47 5.49
C PHE A 111 -14.96 -2.67 5.70
N ASN A 112 -15.64 -3.18 4.66
CA ASN A 112 -17.00 -3.65 4.79
C ASN A 112 -17.02 -5.10 5.31
N GLU A 113 -18.21 -5.65 5.50
CA GLU A 113 -18.39 -7.02 6.04
C GLU A 113 -17.83 -8.11 5.10
N GLN A 114 -17.69 -7.81 3.82
CA GLN A 114 -17.14 -8.73 2.83
C GLN A 114 -15.61 -8.66 2.77
N GLY A 115 -14.97 -7.82 3.59
CA GLY A 115 -13.52 -7.69 3.62
C GLY A 115 -12.95 -6.83 2.50
N LEU A 116 -13.78 -6.05 1.83
CA LEU A 116 -13.34 -5.07 0.83
C LEU A 116 -13.13 -3.72 1.51
N MET A 117 -12.08 -3.01 1.10
CA MET A 117 -11.75 -1.70 1.68
C MET A 117 -12.67 -0.62 1.11
N GLU A 118 -13.44 0.02 1.99
CA GLU A 118 -14.37 1.07 1.59
C GLU A 118 -13.80 2.48 1.75
N TYR A 119 -12.88 2.68 2.72
CA TYR A 119 -12.18 3.96 2.93
C TYR A 119 -10.68 3.72 3.06
N ARG A 120 -9.91 4.61 2.41
CA ARG A 120 -8.47 4.66 2.57
C ARG A 120 -8.03 6.12 2.63
N HIS A 121 -7.37 6.50 3.72
CA HIS A 121 -6.83 7.84 3.88
C HIS A 121 -5.31 7.72 4.06
N ALA A 122 -4.55 8.23 3.10
CA ALA A 122 -3.09 8.12 3.10
C ALA A 122 -2.41 9.47 3.05
N SER A 123 -1.53 9.71 4.02
CA SER A 123 -0.61 10.85 4.04
C SER A 123 0.79 10.33 3.72
N ILE A 124 1.48 10.98 2.79
CA ILE A 124 2.75 10.50 2.25
C ILE A 124 3.71 11.67 2.08
N ASN A 125 4.95 11.48 2.53
CA ASN A 125 6.05 12.43 2.35
C ASN A 125 7.18 11.78 1.58
N ASP A 126 7.70 12.48 0.58
CA ASP A 126 8.81 11.99 -0.24
C ASP A 126 10.13 12.54 0.29
N LEU A 127 11.12 11.66 0.43
CA LEU A 127 12.49 12.03 0.77
C LEU A 127 13.40 11.65 -0.40
N MET A 128 14.12 12.64 -0.95
CA MET A 128 15.18 12.36 -1.94
C MET A 128 16.31 11.61 -1.26
N ILE A 129 16.76 10.52 -1.89
CA ILE A 129 17.88 9.72 -1.40
C ILE A 129 18.85 9.45 -2.55
N ASP A 130 20.11 9.14 -2.22
CA ASP A 130 21.02 8.55 -3.18
C ASP A 130 20.66 7.08 -3.41
N GLU A 131 20.96 6.56 -4.59
CA GLU A 131 20.76 5.14 -4.89
C GLU A 131 21.47 4.25 -3.86
N SER A 132 22.64 4.68 -3.37
CA SER A 132 23.42 3.96 -2.34
C SER A 132 22.71 3.90 -0.98
N GLU A 133 21.72 4.74 -0.74
CA GLU A 133 20.95 4.77 0.51
C GLU A 133 19.74 3.84 0.48
N ARG A 134 19.51 3.14 -0.62
CA ARG A 134 18.40 2.19 -0.72
C ARG A 134 18.52 1.08 0.31
N LYS A 135 17.36 0.71 0.87
CA LYS A 135 17.25 -0.35 1.88
C LYS A 135 16.38 -1.53 1.40
N PHE A 136 15.63 -1.34 0.32
CA PHE A 136 14.69 -2.34 -0.21
C PHE A 136 15.37 -3.10 -1.34
N HIS A 137 15.86 -4.30 -1.03
CA HIS A 137 16.70 -5.09 -1.92
C HIS A 137 16.09 -6.46 -2.22
N TRP A 138 15.13 -6.49 -3.14
CA TRP A 138 14.61 -7.74 -3.71
C TRP A 138 14.26 -7.49 -5.17
N GLU A 139 14.10 -8.56 -5.94
CA GLU A 139 13.63 -8.46 -7.33
C GLU A 139 12.22 -7.86 -7.33
N LEU A 140 11.90 -7.08 -8.38
CA LEU A 140 10.58 -6.45 -8.50
C LEU A 140 9.45 -7.45 -8.31
N GLY A 141 8.41 -7.02 -7.62
CA GLY A 141 7.28 -7.82 -7.27
C GLY A 141 7.19 -8.05 -5.76
N ARG A 142 6.67 -9.19 -5.38
CA ARG A 142 6.42 -9.53 -3.97
C ARG A 142 7.71 -9.55 -3.16
N ARG A 143 7.67 -8.89 -2.00
CA ARG A 143 8.80 -8.94 -1.06
C ARG A 143 8.98 -10.37 -0.54
N PRO A 144 10.20 -10.95 -0.56
CA PRO A 144 10.45 -12.25 0.05
C PRO A 144 10.14 -12.26 1.54
N ASP A 145 9.69 -13.41 2.05
CA ASP A 145 9.30 -13.53 3.46
C ASP A 145 10.48 -13.29 4.42
N ASP A 146 11.70 -13.57 3.98
CA ASP A 146 12.93 -13.37 4.77
C ASP A 146 13.53 -11.97 4.65
N HIS A 147 12.98 -11.10 3.80
CA HIS A 147 13.44 -9.72 3.72
C HIS A 147 13.00 -8.94 4.96
N PRO A 148 13.88 -8.12 5.56
CA PRO A 148 13.53 -7.34 6.74
C PRO A 148 12.31 -6.44 6.54
N GLY A 149 11.51 -6.26 7.60
CA GLY A 149 10.41 -5.31 7.64
C GLY A 149 10.87 -3.90 8.00
N LEU A 150 9.93 -2.95 8.09
CA LEU A 150 10.27 -1.55 8.39
C LEU A 150 11.01 -1.39 9.71
N SER A 151 10.48 -1.98 10.78
CA SER A 151 11.10 -1.88 12.11
C SER A 151 12.50 -2.47 12.12
N ASP A 152 12.71 -3.59 11.41
CA ASP A 152 14.02 -4.23 11.31
C ASP A 152 15.04 -3.34 10.60
N LEU A 153 14.57 -2.52 9.65
CA LEU A 153 15.42 -1.60 8.88
C LEU A 153 15.61 -0.25 9.58
N GLY A 154 14.96 -0.04 10.72
CA GLY A 154 15.02 1.22 11.45
C GLY A 154 14.21 2.34 10.81
N LEU A 155 13.21 1.97 10.03
CA LEU A 155 12.36 2.94 9.33
C LEU A 155 11.05 3.19 10.03
#